data_4d31a507246b4dd5496e76c6929fdc50
#
_entry.id   4d31a507246b4dd5496e76c6929fdc50
#
_cell.length_a   1.000
_cell.length_b   1.000
_cell.length_c   1.000
_cell.angle_alpha   90.00
_cell.angle_beta   90.00
_cell.angle_gamma   90.00
#
_symmetry.space_group_name_H-M   'P 1'
#
loop_
_entity.id
_entity.type
_entity.pdbx_description
1 polymer ?
#
loop_
_entity_poly.entity_id
_entity_poly.type
_entity_poly.pdbx_seq_one_letter_code
_entity_poly.pdbx_strand_id
1 'polypeptide(L)'
;MLRVNVIKKDSHRDIKYDIFMRLNRGAVTLNYQELRNCLYRGNLNDAAKELCKENEDFLAILKQKQPHQRYLDVEFIIRYFAFSDNISRNENGDVCLAGYRGKLVQFLNEYMDGHKNCSPEEKQSYKERFNETIEKVVIVFGTDKAFRDISSDNNKIYKTIADFIMPSFERMTKEYIESNKEMIYTRLVNFLRIDEIQDSISKRTSDRDIVNLRLRMWFKEFEDAITL
;
A
#
# COMPACT_ATOMS: atom_id res chain seq x y z
N MET A 1 37.54 -6.26 -23.33
CA MET A 1 36.34 -6.53 -24.14
C MET A 1 35.11 -6.37 -23.22
N LEU A 2 34.25 -5.37 -23.44
CA LEU A 2 33.03 -5.15 -22.68
C LEU A 2 31.94 -6.06 -23.24
N ARG A 3 31.33 -6.93 -22.39
CA ARG A 3 30.12 -7.69 -22.74
C ARG A 3 28.90 -6.79 -22.52
N VAL A 4 28.15 -6.53 -23.57
CA VAL A 4 26.92 -5.71 -23.52
C VAL A 4 25.73 -6.63 -23.72
N ASN A 5 24.81 -6.63 -22.75
CA ASN A 5 23.51 -7.28 -22.88
C ASN A 5 22.46 -6.21 -23.20
N VAL A 6 21.79 -6.32 -24.33
CA VAL A 6 20.75 -5.39 -24.77
C VAL A 6 19.38 -6.01 -24.50
N ILE A 7 18.57 -5.33 -23.67
CA ILE A 7 17.16 -5.66 -23.44
C ILE A 7 16.34 -4.84 -24.44
N LYS A 8 15.63 -5.50 -25.33
CA LYS A 8 14.79 -4.82 -26.34
C LYS A 8 13.56 -4.19 -25.68
N LYS A 9 13.04 -3.12 -26.31
CA LYS A 9 11.84 -2.39 -25.82
C LYS A 9 10.60 -3.29 -25.75
N ASP A 10 10.50 -4.25 -26.65
CA ASP A 10 9.41 -5.24 -26.79
C ASP A 10 9.59 -6.52 -25.95
N SER A 11 10.68 -6.65 -25.19
CA SER A 11 10.86 -7.77 -24.27
C SER A 11 9.77 -7.81 -23.22
N HIS A 12 9.33 -9.02 -22.84
CA HIS A 12 8.31 -9.21 -21.80
C HIS A 12 8.71 -8.49 -20.50
N ARG A 13 7.75 -7.88 -19.83
CA ARG A 13 7.97 -7.00 -18.66
C ARG A 13 8.67 -7.74 -17.51
N ASP A 14 8.25 -8.97 -17.24
CA ASP A 14 8.83 -9.81 -16.19
C ASP A 14 10.29 -10.17 -16.49
N ILE A 15 10.63 -10.34 -17.78
CA ILE A 15 12.02 -10.61 -18.20
C ILE A 15 12.92 -9.41 -17.90
N LYS A 16 12.45 -8.19 -18.15
CA LYS A 16 13.22 -6.98 -17.84
C LYS A 16 13.52 -6.88 -16.34
N TYR A 17 12.49 -7.16 -15.53
CA TYR A 17 12.61 -7.15 -14.06
C TYR A 17 13.58 -8.23 -13.58
N ASP A 18 13.42 -9.46 -14.05
CA ASP A 18 14.28 -10.61 -13.72
C ASP A 18 15.74 -10.38 -14.10
N ILE A 19 15.99 -9.87 -15.31
CA ILE A 19 17.36 -9.57 -15.77
C ILE A 19 17.97 -8.49 -14.88
N PHE A 20 17.22 -7.43 -14.57
CA PHE A 20 17.68 -6.36 -13.66
C PHE A 20 18.01 -6.91 -12.27
N MET A 21 17.16 -7.79 -11.72
CA MET A 21 17.41 -8.47 -10.45
C MET A 21 18.67 -9.34 -10.48
N ARG A 22 18.91 -10.06 -11.57
CA ARG A 22 20.10 -10.94 -11.72
C ARG A 22 21.39 -10.15 -11.92
N LEU A 23 21.33 -9.05 -12.68
CA LEU A 23 22.50 -8.19 -12.92
C LEU A 23 22.89 -7.41 -11.66
N ASN A 24 21.94 -7.17 -10.77
CA ASN A 24 22.11 -6.39 -9.55
C ASN A 24 22.68 -7.19 -8.35
N ARG A 25 23.32 -8.31 -8.58
CA ARG A 25 23.97 -9.16 -7.55
C ARG A 25 25.34 -8.61 -7.09
N GLY A 26 25.54 -7.27 -7.17
CA GLY A 26 26.72 -6.59 -6.66
C GLY A 26 26.75 -6.47 -5.12
N ALA A 27 27.71 -5.72 -4.58
CA ALA A 27 27.94 -5.61 -3.14
C ALA A 27 26.73 -5.07 -2.35
N VAL A 28 25.87 -4.25 -2.95
CA VAL A 28 24.60 -3.76 -2.36
C VAL A 28 23.46 -4.04 -3.33
N THR A 29 22.63 -5.04 -3.01
CA THR A 29 21.46 -5.40 -3.83
C THR A 29 20.37 -4.33 -3.72
N LEU A 30 19.83 -3.86 -4.84
CA LEU A 30 18.65 -3.00 -4.85
C LEU A 30 17.43 -3.75 -4.31
N ASN A 31 16.61 -3.06 -3.53
CA ASN A 31 15.32 -3.61 -3.13
C ASN A 31 14.28 -3.47 -4.27
N TYR A 32 13.12 -4.09 -4.07
CA TYR A 32 12.06 -4.09 -5.09
C TYR A 32 11.56 -2.69 -5.45
N GLN A 33 11.51 -1.74 -4.52
CA GLN A 33 11.06 -0.39 -4.82
C GLN A 33 12.13 0.44 -5.55
N GLU A 34 13.41 0.25 -5.22
CA GLU A 34 14.51 0.85 -5.97
C GLU A 34 14.47 0.42 -7.44
N LEU A 35 14.18 -0.86 -7.69
CA LEU A 35 14.00 -1.38 -9.05
C LEU A 35 12.78 -0.78 -9.75
N ARG A 36 11.64 -0.71 -9.06
CA ARG A 36 10.42 -0.07 -9.60
C ARG A 36 10.67 1.38 -9.97
N ASN A 37 11.39 2.13 -9.14
CA ASN A 37 11.75 3.52 -9.41
C ASN A 37 12.60 3.69 -10.68
N CYS A 38 13.38 2.69 -11.05
CA CYS A 38 14.17 2.70 -12.28
C CYS A 38 13.35 2.32 -13.52
N LEU A 39 12.48 1.30 -13.38
CA LEU A 39 11.77 0.69 -14.50
C LEU A 39 10.45 1.39 -14.86
N TYR A 40 9.75 1.93 -13.87
CA TYR A 40 8.42 2.54 -14.00
C TYR A 40 8.46 4.03 -13.63
N ARG A 41 9.34 4.78 -14.31
CA ARG A 41 9.43 6.25 -14.16
C ARG A 41 8.16 6.89 -14.73
N GLY A 42 7.72 8.00 -14.12
CA GLY A 42 6.59 8.78 -14.59
C GLY A 42 5.77 9.37 -13.44
N ASN A 43 4.66 9.99 -13.78
CA ASN A 43 3.88 10.85 -12.89
C ASN A 43 3.40 10.15 -11.60
N LEU A 44 2.99 8.88 -11.65
CA LEU A 44 2.62 8.14 -10.44
C LEU A 44 3.80 7.98 -9.48
N ASN A 45 4.97 7.59 -10.00
CA ASN A 45 6.17 7.42 -9.18
C ASN A 45 6.66 8.75 -8.60
N ASP A 46 6.52 9.83 -9.37
CA ASP A 46 6.88 11.17 -8.94
C ASP A 46 5.90 11.67 -7.87
N ALA A 47 4.58 11.45 -8.03
CA ALA A 47 3.58 11.73 -6.99
C ALA A 47 3.91 11.04 -5.67
N ALA A 48 4.23 9.73 -5.70
CA ALA A 48 4.58 9.00 -4.50
C ALA A 48 5.85 9.53 -3.81
N LYS A 49 6.87 9.95 -4.58
CA LYS A 49 8.08 10.57 -4.03
C LYS A 49 7.84 11.96 -3.45
N GLU A 50 6.97 12.74 -4.09
CA GLU A 50 6.58 14.06 -3.60
C GLU A 50 5.81 13.93 -2.29
N LEU A 51 4.84 13.03 -2.20
CA LEU A 51 4.08 12.74 -0.99
C LEU A 51 4.98 12.34 0.20
N CYS A 52 6.02 11.53 -0.05
CA CYS A 52 6.99 11.19 1.00
C CYS A 52 7.76 12.41 1.53
N LYS A 53 7.83 13.51 0.78
CA LYS A 53 8.52 14.73 1.21
C LYS A 53 7.58 15.74 1.83
N GLU A 54 6.34 15.81 1.33
CA GLU A 54 5.40 16.89 1.60
C GLU A 54 4.43 16.56 2.74
N ASN A 55 4.12 15.25 2.96
CA ASN A 55 3.18 14.85 3.98
C ASN A 55 3.88 14.60 5.33
N GLU A 56 3.84 15.60 6.21
CA GLU A 56 4.50 15.57 7.53
C GLU A 56 3.88 14.51 8.46
N ASP A 57 2.55 14.31 8.41
CA ASP A 57 1.87 13.30 9.20
C ASP A 57 2.30 11.89 8.82
N PHE A 58 2.47 11.61 7.53
CA PHE A 58 2.98 10.33 7.07
C PHE A 58 4.41 10.09 7.51
N LEU A 59 5.28 11.09 7.45
CA LEU A 59 6.64 10.99 7.99
C LEU A 59 6.62 10.74 9.50
N ALA A 60 5.75 11.44 10.25
CA ALA A 60 5.59 11.24 11.69
C ALA A 60 5.10 9.82 12.01
N ILE A 61 4.10 9.29 11.29
CA ILE A 61 3.63 7.91 11.41
C ILE A 61 4.79 6.91 11.24
N LEU A 62 5.64 7.14 10.24
CA LEU A 62 6.82 6.30 9.95
C LEU A 62 8.00 6.56 10.91
N LYS A 63 7.88 7.52 11.82
CA LYS A 63 8.97 8.00 12.71
C LYS A 63 10.21 8.43 11.93
N GLN A 64 10.03 9.10 10.80
CA GLN A 64 11.06 9.59 9.91
C GLN A 64 11.08 11.12 9.91
N LYS A 65 12.27 11.71 9.82
CA LYS A 65 12.46 13.18 9.64
C LYS A 65 12.57 13.59 8.18
N GLN A 66 12.81 12.63 7.31
CA GLN A 66 12.98 12.81 5.86
C GLN A 66 12.64 11.49 5.15
N PRO A 67 12.38 11.51 3.85
CA PRO A 67 12.11 10.32 3.05
C PRO A 67 13.16 9.23 3.22
N HIS A 68 12.71 7.98 3.17
CA HIS A 68 13.58 6.82 3.36
C HIS A 68 14.59 6.68 2.21
N GLN A 69 15.89 6.58 2.51
CA GLN A 69 16.96 6.51 1.51
C GLN A 69 16.78 5.38 0.49
N ARG A 70 16.14 4.27 0.88
CA ARG A 70 15.86 3.11 0.02
C ARG A 70 14.39 3.01 -0.40
N TYR A 71 13.62 4.11 -0.35
CA TYR A 71 12.26 4.24 -0.86
C TYR A 71 11.23 3.25 -0.27
N LEU A 72 11.39 2.84 1.00
CA LEU A 72 10.41 1.94 1.66
C LEU A 72 9.08 2.65 1.95
N ASP A 73 9.11 3.96 2.11
CA ASP A 73 7.97 4.87 2.20
C ASP A 73 7.23 5.02 0.87
N VAL A 74 7.97 5.14 -0.24
CA VAL A 74 7.39 5.15 -1.60
C VAL A 74 6.66 3.84 -1.88
N GLU A 75 7.22 2.68 -1.50
CA GLU A 75 6.52 1.40 -1.62
C GLU A 75 5.20 1.38 -0.85
N PHE A 76 5.16 2.00 0.33
CA PHE A 76 3.97 2.09 1.15
C PHE A 76 2.85 2.84 0.40
N ILE A 77 3.17 3.98 -0.21
CA ILE A 77 2.23 4.78 -0.99
C ILE A 77 1.75 4.04 -2.25
N ILE A 78 2.67 3.44 -3.01
CA ILE A 78 2.31 2.65 -4.20
C ILE A 78 1.41 1.47 -3.83
N ARG A 79 1.68 0.81 -2.70
CA ARG A 79 0.87 -0.27 -2.19
C ARG A 79 -0.55 0.18 -1.84
N TYR A 80 -0.69 1.33 -1.19
CA TYR A 80 -1.98 1.93 -0.91
C TYR A 80 -2.79 2.15 -2.19
N PHE A 81 -2.24 2.84 -3.19
CA PHE A 81 -2.95 3.07 -4.45
C PHE A 81 -3.33 1.78 -5.16
N ALA A 82 -2.38 0.83 -5.25
CA ALA A 82 -2.64 -0.45 -5.89
C ALA A 82 -3.77 -1.26 -5.22
N PHE A 83 -3.85 -1.22 -3.89
CA PHE A 83 -4.94 -1.87 -3.16
C PHE A 83 -6.24 -1.09 -3.32
N SER A 84 -6.23 0.22 -3.12
CA SER A 84 -7.41 1.06 -3.16
C SER A 84 -8.13 0.99 -4.51
N ASP A 85 -7.39 1.03 -5.61
CA ASP A 85 -7.95 0.99 -6.96
C ASP A 85 -8.43 -0.41 -7.40
N ASN A 86 -8.01 -1.47 -6.70
CA ASN A 86 -8.35 -2.84 -7.08
C ASN A 86 -9.20 -3.61 -6.04
N ILE A 87 -9.57 -2.98 -4.91
CA ILE A 87 -10.55 -3.58 -3.99
C ILE A 87 -11.93 -3.46 -4.62
N SER A 88 -12.60 -4.60 -4.78
CA SER A 88 -13.95 -4.70 -5.37
C SER A 88 -14.71 -5.87 -4.79
N ARG A 89 -15.98 -6.05 -5.17
CA ARG A 89 -16.75 -7.27 -4.88
C ARG A 89 -16.59 -8.27 -6.03
N ASN A 90 -16.40 -9.54 -5.68
CA ASN A 90 -16.41 -10.64 -6.65
C ASN A 90 -17.85 -11.04 -7.03
N GLU A 91 -18.00 -12.04 -7.89
CA GLU A 91 -19.29 -12.56 -8.35
C GLU A 91 -20.19 -13.06 -7.20
N ASN A 92 -19.61 -13.46 -6.07
CA ASN A 92 -20.32 -13.90 -4.86
C ASN A 92 -20.66 -12.73 -3.91
N GLY A 93 -20.30 -11.49 -4.27
CA GLY A 93 -20.46 -10.31 -3.41
C GLY A 93 -19.37 -10.13 -2.34
N ASP A 94 -18.39 -11.04 -2.25
CA ASP A 94 -17.30 -10.93 -1.30
C ASP A 94 -16.28 -9.86 -1.69
N VAL A 95 -15.81 -9.10 -0.72
CA VAL A 95 -14.71 -8.14 -0.92
C VAL A 95 -13.41 -8.88 -1.21
N CYS A 96 -12.74 -8.49 -2.27
CA CYS A 96 -11.48 -9.06 -2.70
C CYS A 96 -10.56 -8.03 -3.36
N LEU A 97 -9.29 -8.39 -3.50
CA LEU A 97 -8.32 -7.63 -4.29
C LEU A 97 -8.30 -8.19 -5.72
N ALA A 98 -8.98 -7.51 -6.63
CA ALA A 98 -9.10 -7.92 -8.03
C ALA A 98 -7.73 -8.01 -8.70
N GLY A 99 -7.55 -9.02 -9.55
CA GLY A 99 -6.28 -9.24 -10.27
C GLY A 99 -5.13 -9.74 -9.40
N TYR A 100 -5.27 -9.79 -8.07
CA TYR A 100 -4.21 -10.26 -7.19
C TYR A 100 -4.06 -11.78 -7.21
N ARG A 101 -2.84 -12.28 -7.47
CA ARG A 101 -2.52 -13.71 -7.63
C ARG A 101 -1.58 -14.25 -6.55
N GLY A 102 -1.48 -13.59 -5.38
CA GLY A 102 -0.58 -13.99 -4.30
C GLY A 102 0.89 -13.59 -4.51
N LYS A 103 1.18 -12.76 -5.51
CA LYS A 103 2.52 -12.27 -5.84
C LYS A 103 2.56 -10.74 -5.75
N LEU A 104 2.77 -10.21 -4.55
CA LEU A 104 2.71 -8.78 -4.29
C LEU A 104 3.67 -7.97 -5.17
N VAL A 105 4.89 -8.46 -5.37
CA VAL A 105 5.89 -7.77 -6.22
C VAL A 105 5.38 -7.60 -7.64
N GLN A 106 4.81 -8.66 -8.22
CA GLN A 106 4.26 -8.62 -9.57
C GLN A 106 3.06 -7.69 -9.65
N PHE A 107 2.14 -7.76 -8.69
CA PHE A 107 0.95 -6.90 -8.62
C PHE A 107 1.31 -5.41 -8.59
N LEU A 108 2.28 -5.02 -7.74
CA LEU A 108 2.75 -3.63 -7.69
C LEU A 108 3.50 -3.21 -8.96
N ASN A 109 4.20 -4.11 -9.60
CA ASN A 109 4.88 -3.85 -10.87
C ASN A 109 3.87 -3.59 -11.99
N GLU A 110 2.83 -4.43 -12.10
CA GLU A 110 1.74 -4.30 -13.07
C GLU A 110 0.97 -2.99 -12.85
N TYR A 111 0.67 -2.67 -11.59
CA TYR A 111 0.01 -1.42 -11.23
C TYR A 111 0.84 -0.19 -11.63
N MET A 112 2.12 -0.13 -11.26
CA MET A 112 2.99 0.99 -11.62
C MET A 112 3.18 1.13 -13.12
N ASP A 113 3.29 0.03 -13.86
CA ASP A 113 3.45 0.07 -15.31
C ASP A 113 2.20 0.58 -16.02
N GLY A 114 1.00 0.19 -15.54
CA GLY A 114 -0.28 0.67 -16.06
C GLY A 114 -0.52 2.16 -15.81
N HIS A 115 -0.03 2.70 -14.69
CA HIS A 115 -0.33 4.07 -14.25
C HIS A 115 0.86 5.04 -14.34
N LYS A 116 2.04 4.60 -14.81
CA LYS A 116 3.25 5.45 -14.88
C LYS A 116 3.07 6.74 -15.68
N ASN A 117 2.24 6.71 -16.72
CA ASN A 117 1.97 7.83 -17.61
C ASN A 117 0.63 8.52 -17.30
N CYS A 118 0.16 8.48 -16.05
CA CYS A 118 -1.04 9.20 -15.66
C CYS A 118 -0.90 10.70 -15.97
N SER A 119 -2.04 11.38 -16.23
CA SER A 119 -2.06 12.80 -16.55
C SER A 119 -1.60 13.65 -15.35
N PRO A 120 -1.27 14.94 -15.54
CA PRO A 120 -1.00 15.85 -14.43
C PRO A 120 -2.18 15.97 -13.46
N GLU A 121 -3.42 15.92 -13.98
CA GLU A 121 -4.65 15.97 -13.19
C GLU A 121 -4.81 14.69 -12.34
N GLU A 122 -4.56 13.52 -12.93
CA GLU A 122 -4.54 12.24 -12.21
C GLU A 122 -3.44 12.21 -11.15
N LYS A 123 -2.25 12.75 -11.46
CA LYS A 123 -1.17 12.91 -10.48
C LYS A 123 -1.62 13.74 -9.27
N GLN A 124 -2.31 14.85 -9.51
CA GLN A 124 -2.83 15.69 -8.45
C GLN A 124 -3.90 14.97 -7.63
N SER A 125 -4.81 14.25 -8.28
CA SER A 125 -5.82 13.41 -7.63
C SER A 125 -5.20 12.34 -6.72
N TYR A 126 -4.14 11.67 -7.14
CA TYR A 126 -3.40 10.73 -6.26
C TYR A 126 -2.89 11.42 -4.99
N LYS A 127 -2.35 12.64 -5.13
CA LYS A 127 -1.84 13.39 -3.96
C LYS A 127 -2.96 13.78 -3.00
N GLU A 128 -4.08 14.25 -3.52
CA GLU A 128 -5.25 14.63 -2.71
C GLU A 128 -5.83 13.42 -1.97
N ARG A 129 -6.10 12.32 -2.66
CA ARG A 129 -6.60 11.06 -2.09
C ARG A 129 -5.72 10.57 -0.93
N PHE A 130 -4.39 10.59 -1.13
CA PHE A 130 -3.46 10.15 -0.09
C PHE A 130 -3.49 11.08 1.12
N ASN A 131 -3.42 12.39 0.91
CA ASN A 131 -3.40 13.38 1.99
C ASN A 131 -4.69 13.30 2.83
N GLU A 132 -5.85 13.27 2.18
CA GLU A 132 -7.15 13.11 2.87
C GLU A 132 -7.23 11.79 3.64
N THR A 133 -6.70 10.71 3.08
CA THR A 133 -6.71 9.40 3.75
C THR A 133 -5.79 9.41 4.97
N ILE A 134 -4.59 9.99 4.88
CA ILE A 134 -3.68 10.12 6.03
C ILE A 134 -4.28 11.00 7.12
N GLU A 135 -4.92 12.13 6.76
CA GLU A 135 -5.63 12.97 7.72
C GLU A 135 -6.68 12.17 8.50
N LYS A 136 -7.53 11.40 7.81
CA LYS A 136 -8.54 10.52 8.44
C LYS A 136 -7.90 9.48 9.36
N VAL A 137 -6.78 8.89 8.96
CA VAL A 137 -6.03 7.93 9.79
C VAL A 137 -5.52 8.58 11.07
N VAL A 138 -4.99 9.80 10.97
CA VAL A 138 -4.47 10.55 12.12
C VAL A 138 -5.60 10.97 13.09
N ILE A 139 -6.78 11.31 12.59
CA ILE A 139 -7.97 11.63 13.42
C ILE A 139 -8.31 10.46 14.37
N VAL A 140 -8.20 9.22 13.90
CA VAL A 140 -8.57 8.03 14.70
C VAL A 140 -7.41 7.51 15.55
N PHE A 141 -6.22 7.41 14.98
CA PHE A 141 -5.10 6.66 15.57
C PHE A 141 -3.96 7.56 16.07
N GLY A 142 -3.95 8.84 15.69
CA GLY A 142 -2.77 9.68 15.83
C GLY A 142 -1.57 9.12 15.04
N THR A 143 -0.48 9.85 15.07
CA THR A 143 0.77 9.41 14.38
C THR A 143 1.46 8.26 15.11
N ASP A 144 1.22 8.10 16.40
CA ASP A 144 1.90 7.10 17.23
C ASP A 144 1.33 5.69 17.10
N LYS A 145 0.03 5.56 16.80
CA LYS A 145 -0.67 4.27 16.74
C LYS A 145 -1.06 3.84 15.32
N ALA A 146 -1.02 4.76 14.35
CA ALA A 146 -1.34 4.46 12.96
C ALA A 146 -0.49 3.29 12.43
N PHE A 147 -1.14 2.33 11.78
CA PHE A 147 -0.57 1.15 11.15
C PHE A 147 0.22 0.21 12.09
N ARG A 148 -0.06 0.30 13.38
CA ARG A 148 0.53 -0.58 14.39
C ARG A 148 -0.51 -1.58 14.92
N ASP A 149 0.00 -2.68 15.47
CA ASP A 149 -0.84 -3.60 16.23
C ASP A 149 -1.19 -3.00 17.60
N ILE A 150 -2.29 -2.26 17.64
CA ILE A 150 -2.77 -1.58 18.84
C ILE A 150 -3.45 -2.52 19.84
N SER A 151 -3.54 -3.81 19.55
CA SER A 151 -3.99 -4.84 20.49
C SER A 151 -2.87 -5.38 21.36
N SER A 152 -1.63 -5.03 21.08
CA SER A 152 -0.42 -5.42 21.77
C SER A 152 0.52 -4.22 22.03
N ASP A 153 1.53 -4.41 22.87
CA ASP A 153 2.56 -3.40 23.14
C ASP A 153 3.61 -3.29 22.01
N ASN A 154 3.38 -3.95 20.88
CA ASN A 154 4.31 -3.97 19.77
C ASN A 154 4.20 -2.68 18.93
N ASN A 155 5.22 -1.85 18.99
CA ASN A 155 5.26 -0.56 18.30
C ASN A 155 5.74 -0.64 16.85
N LYS A 156 5.75 -1.84 16.25
CA LYS A 156 6.13 -2.06 14.86
C LYS A 156 5.04 -1.59 13.90
N ILE A 157 5.46 -0.96 12.80
CA ILE A 157 4.56 -0.61 11.70
C ILE A 157 4.34 -1.84 10.82
N TYR A 158 3.08 -2.15 10.54
CA TYR A 158 2.65 -3.22 9.67
C TYR A 158 2.03 -2.66 8.40
N LYS A 159 2.70 -2.81 7.26
CA LYS A 159 2.12 -2.46 5.96
C LYS A 159 0.82 -3.23 5.68
N THR A 160 0.71 -4.44 6.22
CA THR A 160 -0.50 -5.28 6.13
C THR A 160 -1.71 -4.69 6.84
N ILE A 161 -1.51 -3.89 7.90
CA ILE A 161 -2.58 -3.14 8.57
C ILE A 161 -3.00 -1.94 7.69
N ALA A 162 -2.04 -1.24 7.12
CA ALA A 162 -2.32 -0.16 6.19
C ALA A 162 -3.10 -0.61 4.94
N ASP A 163 -2.86 -1.84 4.44
CA ASP A 163 -3.51 -2.40 3.26
C ASP A 163 -5.03 -2.48 3.35
N PHE A 164 -5.61 -2.56 4.54
CA PHE A 164 -7.05 -2.58 4.72
C PHE A 164 -7.59 -1.28 5.34
N ILE A 165 -6.82 -0.61 6.23
CA ILE A 165 -7.24 0.65 6.83
C ILE A 165 -7.31 1.76 5.77
N MET A 166 -6.23 2.02 5.05
CA MET A 166 -6.19 3.15 4.12
C MET A 166 -7.27 3.06 3.03
N PRO A 167 -7.45 1.92 2.33
CA PRO A 167 -8.51 1.83 1.34
C PRO A 167 -9.93 1.95 1.92
N SER A 168 -10.17 1.52 3.16
CA SER A 168 -11.47 1.69 3.80
C SER A 168 -11.73 3.15 4.20
N PHE A 169 -10.72 3.83 4.75
CA PHE A 169 -10.80 5.23 5.15
C PHE A 169 -10.94 6.18 3.96
N GLU A 170 -10.32 5.87 2.84
CA GLU A 170 -10.54 6.62 1.59
C GLU A 170 -12.02 6.66 1.20
N ARG A 171 -12.74 5.57 1.42
CA ARG A 171 -14.17 5.42 1.07
C ARG A 171 -15.15 5.95 2.11
N MET A 172 -14.69 6.26 3.32
CA MET A 172 -15.50 6.89 4.37
C MET A 172 -15.41 8.40 4.27
N THR A 173 -16.48 9.11 4.59
CA THR A 173 -16.42 10.57 4.70
C THR A 173 -15.67 11.02 5.95
N LYS A 174 -15.11 12.23 5.94
CA LYS A 174 -14.40 12.78 7.10
C LYS A 174 -15.34 12.92 8.31
N GLU A 175 -16.56 13.38 8.07
CA GLU A 175 -17.61 13.54 9.10
C GLU A 175 -17.96 12.21 9.78
N TYR A 176 -18.01 11.11 8.98
CA TYR A 176 -18.24 9.78 9.55
C TYR A 176 -17.07 9.36 10.45
N ILE A 177 -15.84 9.57 9.99
CA ILE A 177 -14.62 9.25 10.75
C ILE A 177 -14.57 10.03 12.06
N GLU A 178 -14.79 11.35 12.03
CA GLU A 178 -14.78 12.21 13.21
C GLU A 178 -15.85 11.83 14.24
N SER A 179 -17.06 11.55 13.76
CA SER A 179 -18.19 11.18 14.63
C SER A 179 -18.05 9.78 15.24
N ASN A 180 -17.28 8.89 14.62
CA ASN A 180 -17.18 7.49 15.02
C ASN A 180 -15.77 7.04 15.43
N LYS A 181 -14.83 7.96 15.67
CA LYS A 181 -13.41 7.64 15.89
C LYS A 181 -13.18 6.61 17.01
N GLU A 182 -13.87 6.72 18.14
CA GLU A 182 -13.73 5.79 19.26
C GLU A 182 -14.25 4.38 18.91
N MET A 183 -15.36 4.31 18.18
CA MET A 183 -15.93 3.06 17.71
C MET A 183 -14.99 2.38 16.70
N ILE A 184 -14.44 3.13 15.74
CA ILE A 184 -13.50 2.64 14.74
C ILE A 184 -12.23 2.13 15.42
N TYR A 185 -11.69 2.89 16.38
CA TYR A 185 -10.53 2.47 17.17
C TYR A 185 -10.80 1.14 17.89
N THR A 186 -11.93 1.03 18.58
CA THR A 186 -12.32 -0.18 19.31
C THR A 186 -12.50 -1.37 18.37
N ARG A 187 -13.12 -1.17 17.21
CA ARG A 187 -13.25 -2.23 16.18
C ARG A 187 -11.90 -2.73 15.72
N LEU A 188 -10.93 -1.83 15.47
CA LEU A 188 -9.58 -2.26 15.08
C LEU A 188 -8.90 -3.07 16.19
N VAL A 189 -9.00 -2.65 17.46
CA VAL A 189 -8.46 -3.43 18.59
C VAL A 189 -9.05 -4.84 18.64
N ASN A 190 -10.36 -4.96 18.51
CA ASN A 190 -11.04 -6.25 18.53
C ASN A 190 -10.69 -7.10 17.30
N PHE A 191 -10.63 -6.50 16.13
CA PHE A 191 -10.23 -7.15 14.89
C PHE A 191 -8.81 -7.72 14.96
N LEU A 192 -7.86 -6.95 15.50
CA LEU A 192 -6.48 -7.38 15.68
C LEU A 192 -6.29 -8.47 16.75
N ARG A 193 -7.28 -8.70 17.63
CA ARG A 193 -7.26 -9.80 18.62
C ARG A 193 -7.70 -11.15 18.07
N ILE A 194 -8.26 -11.19 16.86
CA ILE A 194 -8.64 -12.44 16.20
C ILE A 194 -7.37 -13.18 15.78
N ASP A 195 -7.17 -14.40 16.25
CA ASP A 195 -5.95 -15.20 16.00
C ASP A 195 -5.63 -15.33 14.51
N GLU A 196 -6.65 -15.57 13.68
CA GLU A 196 -6.50 -15.67 12.23
C GLU A 196 -6.01 -14.35 11.60
N ILE A 197 -6.43 -13.20 12.13
CA ILE A 197 -5.98 -11.88 11.70
C ILE A 197 -4.54 -11.63 12.18
N GLN A 198 -4.19 -11.98 13.43
CA GLN A 198 -2.83 -11.88 13.94
C GLN A 198 -1.84 -12.68 13.08
N ASP A 199 -2.18 -13.90 12.72
CA ASP A 199 -1.38 -14.70 11.79
C ASP A 199 -1.31 -14.06 10.41
N SER A 200 -2.39 -13.49 9.92
CA SER A 200 -2.48 -12.86 8.61
C SER A 200 -1.62 -11.60 8.44
N ILE A 201 -1.40 -10.83 9.51
CA ILE A 201 -0.59 -9.60 9.46
C ILE A 201 0.91 -9.87 9.63
N SER A 202 1.28 -11.05 10.16
CA SER A 202 2.66 -11.41 10.51
C SER A 202 3.23 -12.57 9.70
N LYS A 203 2.40 -13.51 9.26
CA LYS A 203 2.76 -14.72 8.51
C LYS A 203 1.99 -14.79 7.20
N ARG A 204 2.59 -15.34 6.15
CA ARG A 204 1.95 -15.53 4.84
C ARG A 204 1.23 -14.27 4.31
N THR A 205 1.78 -13.13 4.62
CA THR A 205 1.15 -11.79 4.48
C THR A 205 0.75 -11.43 3.04
N SER A 206 1.32 -12.12 2.05
CA SER A 206 1.09 -11.90 0.62
C SER A 206 0.30 -13.03 -0.06
N ASP A 207 -0.10 -14.09 0.67
CA ASP A 207 -0.93 -15.14 0.10
C ASP A 207 -2.30 -14.58 -0.29
N ARG A 208 -2.81 -14.96 -1.47
CA ARG A 208 -4.05 -14.41 -2.03
C ARG A 208 -5.23 -14.56 -1.08
N ASP A 209 -5.42 -15.76 -0.55
CA ASP A 209 -6.56 -16.06 0.31
C ASP A 209 -6.47 -15.32 1.65
N ILE A 210 -5.25 -15.14 2.17
CA ILE A 210 -4.99 -14.40 3.40
C ILE A 210 -5.22 -12.88 3.20
N VAL A 211 -4.80 -12.34 2.06
CA VAL A 211 -5.07 -10.92 1.72
C VAL A 211 -6.58 -10.70 1.60
N ASN A 212 -7.29 -11.56 0.86
CA ASN A 212 -8.74 -11.43 0.68
C ASN A 212 -9.50 -11.66 1.98
N LEU A 213 -9.05 -12.55 2.86
CA LEU A 213 -9.63 -12.76 4.18
C LEU A 213 -9.60 -11.46 5.00
N ARG A 214 -8.42 -10.80 5.12
CA ARG A 214 -8.29 -9.54 5.86
C ARG A 214 -9.23 -8.46 5.31
N LEU A 215 -9.24 -8.30 3.99
CA LEU A 215 -10.09 -7.32 3.33
C LEU A 215 -11.56 -7.60 3.57
N ARG A 216 -12.03 -8.84 3.33
CA ARG A 216 -13.42 -9.23 3.51
C ARG A 216 -13.87 -9.01 4.95
N MET A 217 -13.11 -9.48 5.93
CA MET A 217 -13.47 -9.34 7.33
C MET A 217 -13.49 -7.89 7.80
N TRP A 218 -12.47 -7.10 7.42
CA TRP A 218 -12.41 -5.69 7.80
C TRP A 218 -13.50 -4.84 7.17
N PHE A 219 -13.73 -5.00 5.86
CA PHE A 219 -14.75 -4.23 5.15
C PHE A 219 -16.17 -4.58 5.59
N LYS A 220 -16.39 -5.80 6.08
CA LYS A 220 -17.67 -6.21 6.69
C LYS A 220 -18.00 -5.42 7.96
N GLU A 221 -17.00 -5.00 8.73
CA GLU A 221 -17.20 -4.16 9.91
C GLU A 221 -17.84 -2.79 9.59
N PHE A 222 -17.78 -2.36 8.33
CA PHE A 222 -18.18 -1.02 7.89
C PHE A 222 -19.07 -1.06 6.64
N GLU A 223 -19.83 -2.11 6.43
CA GLU A 223 -20.69 -2.25 5.23
C GLU A 223 -21.66 -1.07 5.04
N ASP A 224 -22.15 -0.49 6.14
CA ASP A 224 -23.07 0.66 6.11
C ASP A 224 -22.37 1.99 5.79
N ALA A 225 -21.05 2.05 5.90
CA ALA A 225 -20.25 3.27 5.73
C ALA A 225 -19.39 3.28 4.46
N ILE A 226 -19.25 2.15 3.79
CA ILE A 226 -18.37 1.98 2.63
C ILE A 226 -19.17 1.47 1.44
N THR A 227 -19.08 2.18 0.31
CA THR A 227 -19.57 1.72 -0.99
C THR A 227 -18.42 1.17 -1.83
N LEU A 228 -18.56 -0.07 -2.37
CA LEU A 228 -17.60 -0.76 -3.25
C LEU A 228 -18.22 -1.02 -4.61
#